data_907fa2bc82747f45571b7eab670ec8ec
#
_entry.id   907fa2bc82747f45571b7eab670ec8ec
#
_cell.length_a   1.000
_cell.length_b   1.000
_cell.length_c   1.000
_cell.angle_alpha   90.00
_cell.angle_beta   90.00
_cell.angle_gamma   90.00
#
_symmetry.space_group_name_H-M   'P 1'
#
loop_
_entity.id
_entity.type
_entity.pdbx_description
1 polymer ?
#
loop_
_entity_poly.entity_id
_entity_poly.type
_entity_poly.pdbx_seq_one_letter_code
_entity_poly.pdbx_strand_id
1 'polypeptide(L)'
;VGQSSGLSLELLATDGNTPPSELFASLERFLMELNRSPDLAYAFSTYTSDTPHVYLDIDRTKLESFKVPVSNLFEALQNNLGSRYVNNITLSGQINKVIIQADFPFRRNIEDVRKLYVPSSDGTLVRVDSFATVKTTVSPKIIYRYNQYSNASIVASSKTGVSTGTAIDGIRDIAAKILPKSYTIAWTGLSLQEVEAAGLATFLIALALVFCYLFLVAL
;
A
#
# COMPACT_ATOMS: atom_id res chain seq x y z
N VAL A 1 -5.29 1.32 -16.61
CA VAL A 1 -5.89 2.45 -17.31
C VAL A 1 -5.50 3.67 -16.51
N GLY A 2 -4.55 4.48 -17.01
CA GLY A 2 -4.08 5.68 -16.32
C GLY A 2 -5.21 6.70 -16.19
N GLN A 3 -5.56 7.08 -14.98
CA GLN A 3 -6.46 8.19 -14.72
C GLN A 3 -5.67 9.49 -14.94
N SER A 4 -5.76 10.04 -16.13
CA SER A 4 -5.00 11.22 -16.56
C SER A 4 -5.67 12.56 -16.20
N SER A 5 -6.67 12.60 -15.32
CA SER A 5 -7.42 13.81 -14.99
C SER A 5 -7.83 13.92 -13.51
N GLY A 6 -6.96 13.54 -12.59
CA GLY A 6 -7.23 13.60 -11.16
C GLY A 6 -6.08 14.23 -10.37
N LEU A 7 -6.41 14.83 -9.24
CA LEU A 7 -5.44 15.23 -8.24
C LEU A 7 -4.90 13.98 -7.54
N SER A 8 -3.58 13.84 -7.48
CA SER A 8 -2.92 12.70 -6.84
C SER A 8 -2.10 13.17 -5.65
N LEU A 9 -2.34 12.56 -4.49
CA LEU A 9 -1.62 12.86 -3.26
C LEU A 9 -1.43 11.61 -2.41
N GLU A 10 -0.44 11.64 -1.54
CA GLU A 10 -0.10 10.60 -0.59
C GLU A 10 -0.33 11.10 0.83
N LEU A 11 -1.08 10.35 1.64
CA LEU A 11 -1.17 10.56 3.07
C LEU A 11 0.00 9.81 3.73
N LEU A 12 0.90 10.52 4.36
CA LEU A 12 2.13 9.99 4.95
C LEU A 12 2.01 9.94 6.47
N ALA A 13 2.39 8.82 7.07
CA ALA A 13 2.60 8.69 8.51
C ALA A 13 4.07 8.99 8.82
N THR A 14 4.36 10.12 9.48
CA THR A 14 5.72 10.65 9.66
C THR A 14 6.43 10.11 10.90
N ASP A 15 5.73 9.47 11.82
CA ASP A 15 6.29 8.96 13.07
C ASP A 15 7.00 7.60 12.94
N GLY A 16 6.92 6.95 11.79
CA GLY A 16 7.61 5.68 11.48
C GLY A 16 7.05 4.44 12.20
N ASN A 17 6.20 4.61 13.21
CA ASN A 17 5.66 3.54 14.06
C ASN A 17 4.13 3.39 13.96
N THR A 18 3.47 4.17 13.13
CA THR A 18 2.01 4.12 12.95
C THR A 18 1.58 2.75 12.45
N PRO A 19 0.72 2.03 13.19
CA PRO A 19 0.18 0.76 12.72
C PRO A 19 -0.73 0.97 11.49
N PRO A 20 -0.79 0.00 10.58
CA PRO A 20 -1.61 0.10 9.36
C PRO A 20 -3.09 0.40 9.60
N SER A 21 -3.65 -0.09 10.71
CA SER A 21 -5.04 0.17 11.10
C SER A 21 -5.28 1.63 11.49
N GLU A 22 -4.30 2.29 12.11
CA GLU A 22 -4.38 3.70 12.48
C GLU A 22 -4.25 4.61 11.26
N LEU A 23 -3.32 4.27 10.34
CA LEU A 23 -3.22 4.94 9.05
C LEU A 23 -4.55 4.84 8.27
N PHE A 24 -5.16 3.66 8.25
CA PHE A 24 -6.44 3.44 7.60
C PHE A 24 -7.57 4.27 8.23
N ALA A 25 -7.67 4.29 9.56
CA ALA A 25 -8.67 5.10 10.26
C ALA A 25 -8.51 6.61 10.01
N SER A 26 -7.25 7.08 9.94
CA SER A 26 -6.94 8.48 9.61
C SER A 26 -7.26 8.80 8.16
N LEU A 27 -6.98 7.87 7.25
CA LEU A 27 -7.33 7.97 5.84
C LEU A 27 -8.85 8.08 5.65
N GLU A 28 -9.63 7.21 6.30
CA GLU A 28 -11.10 7.23 6.17
C GLU A 28 -11.70 8.54 6.66
N ARG A 29 -11.23 9.06 7.79
CA ARG A 29 -11.67 10.38 8.29
C ARG A 29 -11.35 11.49 7.30
N PHE A 30 -10.14 11.46 6.74
CA PHE A 30 -9.71 12.45 5.77
C PHE A 30 -10.54 12.36 4.48
N LEU A 31 -10.77 11.15 3.94
CA LEU A 31 -11.61 10.94 2.77
C LEU A 31 -13.06 11.39 2.99
N MET A 32 -13.63 11.16 4.18
CA MET A 32 -14.97 11.63 4.50
C MET A 32 -15.07 13.16 4.42
N GLU A 33 -14.09 13.88 4.95
CA GLU A 33 -14.11 15.35 4.89
C GLU A 33 -13.78 15.89 3.48
N LEU A 34 -12.88 15.22 2.75
CA LEU A 34 -12.63 15.57 1.35
C LEU A 34 -13.92 15.44 0.50
N ASN A 35 -14.67 14.37 0.70
CA ASN A 35 -15.93 14.16 -0.03
C ASN A 35 -17.10 15.08 0.42
N ARG A 36 -16.95 15.77 1.55
CA ARG A 36 -17.88 16.84 1.99
C ARG A 36 -17.53 18.20 1.41
N SER A 37 -16.32 18.35 0.87
CA SER A 37 -15.87 19.62 0.30
C SER A 37 -16.74 20.03 -0.90
N PRO A 38 -17.12 21.31 -0.99
CA PRO A 38 -17.84 21.82 -2.17
C PRO A 38 -16.97 21.83 -3.43
N ASP A 39 -15.64 21.83 -3.29
CA ASP A 39 -14.66 21.99 -4.36
C ASP A 39 -14.31 20.68 -5.05
N LEU A 40 -14.59 19.54 -4.40
CA LEU A 40 -14.28 18.21 -4.90
C LEU A 40 -15.54 17.48 -5.41
N ALA A 41 -15.38 16.76 -6.51
CA ALA A 41 -16.41 15.87 -7.02
C ALA A 41 -16.37 14.53 -6.29
N TYR A 42 -15.17 14.01 -6.04
CA TYR A 42 -14.92 12.80 -5.28
C TYR A 42 -13.45 12.74 -4.84
N ALA A 43 -13.22 11.99 -3.78
CA ALA A 43 -11.90 11.55 -3.34
C ALA A 43 -12.00 10.08 -2.91
N PHE A 44 -11.04 9.26 -3.32
CA PHE A 44 -10.98 7.85 -2.94
C PHE A 44 -9.55 7.35 -2.79
N SER A 45 -9.41 6.24 -2.11
CA SER A 45 -8.15 5.50 -1.98
C SER A 45 -8.38 4.02 -2.22
N THR A 46 -7.36 3.33 -2.69
CA THR A 46 -7.35 1.87 -2.81
C THR A 46 -6.64 1.19 -1.64
N TYR A 47 -6.14 2.00 -0.69
CA TYR A 47 -5.52 1.46 0.52
C TYR A 47 -6.58 0.87 1.44
N THR A 48 -6.33 -0.35 1.93
CA THR A 48 -7.18 -1.04 2.90
C THR A 48 -6.30 -1.78 3.90
N SER A 49 -6.71 -1.82 5.15
CA SER A 49 -6.03 -2.56 6.22
C SER A 49 -6.88 -3.67 6.83
N ASP A 50 -8.05 -3.95 6.26
CA ASP A 50 -9.05 -4.89 6.75
C ASP A 50 -9.05 -6.24 6.01
N THR A 51 -8.04 -6.50 5.18
CA THR A 51 -7.92 -7.76 4.46
C THR A 51 -7.66 -8.90 5.44
N PRO A 52 -8.48 -9.97 5.44
CA PRO A 52 -8.24 -11.12 6.30
C PRO A 52 -6.94 -11.84 5.92
N HIS A 53 -6.13 -12.13 6.93
CA HIS A 53 -4.89 -12.87 6.83
C HIS A 53 -4.87 -14.03 7.82
N VAL A 54 -4.17 -15.09 7.45
CA VAL A 54 -3.85 -16.19 8.36
C VAL A 54 -2.50 -15.88 9.01
N TYR A 55 -2.51 -15.69 10.31
CA TYR A 55 -1.32 -15.47 11.11
C TYR A 55 -0.90 -16.78 11.78
N LEU A 56 0.36 -17.14 11.60
CA LEU A 56 0.96 -18.31 12.22
C LEU A 56 1.85 -17.87 13.38
N ASP A 57 1.40 -18.15 14.60
CA ASP A 57 2.14 -17.87 15.83
C ASP A 57 2.98 -19.12 16.17
N ILE A 58 4.29 -19.03 15.92
CA ILE A 58 5.22 -20.16 15.99
C ILE A 58 5.92 -20.17 17.34
N ASP A 59 5.74 -21.23 18.11
CA ASP A 59 6.51 -21.52 19.29
C ASP A 59 7.87 -22.12 18.88
N ARG A 60 8.89 -21.26 18.86
CA ARG A 60 10.24 -21.64 18.42
C ARG A 60 10.87 -22.70 19.31
N THR A 61 10.59 -22.70 20.62
CA THR A 61 11.10 -23.70 21.57
C THR A 61 10.54 -25.08 21.26
N LYS A 62 9.25 -25.16 20.99
CA LYS A 62 8.65 -26.42 20.54
C LYS A 62 9.17 -26.86 19.19
N LEU A 63 9.32 -25.92 18.24
CA LEU A 63 9.86 -26.23 16.93
C LEU A 63 11.26 -26.88 17.03
N GLU A 64 12.14 -26.33 17.88
CA GLU A 64 13.46 -26.90 18.16
C GLU A 64 13.37 -28.27 18.84
N SER A 65 12.48 -28.45 19.81
CA SER A 65 12.29 -29.74 20.49
C SER A 65 11.87 -30.86 19.55
N PHE A 66 11.07 -30.52 18.50
CA PHE A 66 10.72 -31.43 17.43
C PHE A 66 11.78 -31.54 16.33
N LYS A 67 12.92 -30.83 16.46
CA LYS A 67 14.00 -30.77 15.47
C LYS A 67 13.52 -30.36 14.07
N VAL A 68 12.53 -29.48 14.00
CA VAL A 68 12.00 -28.96 12.74
C VAL A 68 12.73 -27.67 12.39
N PRO A 69 13.52 -27.64 11.31
CA PRO A 69 14.12 -26.39 10.82
C PRO A 69 13.02 -25.41 10.37
N VAL A 70 13.20 -24.14 10.72
CA VAL A 70 12.27 -23.06 10.33
C VAL A 70 12.13 -22.98 8.81
N SER A 71 13.21 -23.25 8.06
CA SER A 71 13.20 -23.34 6.60
C SER A 71 12.22 -24.38 6.08
N ASN A 72 12.21 -25.57 6.69
CA ASN A 72 11.32 -26.66 6.29
C ASN A 72 9.84 -26.30 6.52
N LEU A 73 9.55 -25.57 7.60
CA LEU A 73 8.21 -25.05 7.85
C LEU A 73 7.76 -24.10 6.73
N PHE A 74 8.57 -23.10 6.43
CA PHE A 74 8.20 -22.13 5.37
C PHE A 74 8.15 -22.77 3.99
N GLU A 75 9.05 -23.73 3.69
CA GLU A 75 8.99 -24.47 2.45
C GLU A 75 7.72 -25.32 2.33
N ALA A 76 7.31 -25.99 3.40
CA ALA A 76 6.07 -26.75 3.44
C ALA A 76 4.84 -25.85 3.24
N LEU A 77 4.79 -24.70 3.92
CA LEU A 77 3.71 -23.72 3.75
C LEU A 77 3.68 -23.18 2.32
N GLN A 78 4.82 -22.82 1.76
CA GLN A 78 4.92 -22.34 0.38
C GLN A 78 4.45 -23.39 -0.62
N ASN A 79 4.92 -24.62 -0.50
CA ASN A 79 4.57 -25.70 -1.42
C ASN A 79 3.08 -26.05 -1.39
N ASN A 80 2.46 -26.01 -0.20
CA ASN A 80 1.06 -26.41 -0.05
C ASN A 80 0.10 -25.23 -0.31
N LEU A 81 0.37 -24.04 0.21
CA LEU A 81 -0.55 -22.91 0.17
C LEU A 81 -0.25 -21.94 -0.98
N GLY A 82 1.04 -21.63 -1.19
CA GLY A 82 1.48 -20.58 -2.10
C GLY A 82 1.69 -21.03 -3.54
N SER A 83 2.06 -22.24 -3.77
CA SER A 83 2.60 -22.82 -5.00
C SER A 83 4.13 -22.73 -5.13
N ARG A 84 4.71 -23.76 -5.73
CA ARG A 84 6.15 -23.81 -6.06
C ARG A 84 6.34 -24.08 -7.54
N TYR A 85 7.09 -23.21 -8.18
CA TYR A 85 7.62 -23.46 -9.51
C TYR A 85 8.73 -24.51 -9.44
N VAL A 86 8.61 -25.57 -10.24
CA VAL A 86 9.55 -26.70 -10.23
C VAL A 86 10.47 -26.65 -11.46
N ASN A 87 9.87 -26.54 -12.65
CA ASN A 87 10.62 -26.57 -13.92
C ASN A 87 9.75 -26.07 -15.09
N ASN A 88 10.37 -25.98 -16.27
CA ASN A 88 9.67 -25.80 -17.52
C ASN A 88 9.61 -27.14 -18.30
N ILE A 89 8.52 -27.38 -19.00
CA ILE A 89 8.38 -28.45 -19.97
C ILE A 89 8.02 -27.86 -21.34
N THR A 90 8.52 -28.47 -22.40
CA THR A 90 8.15 -28.10 -23.75
C THR A 90 7.06 -29.06 -24.25
N LEU A 91 5.86 -28.54 -24.47
CA LEU A 91 4.74 -29.27 -25.05
C LEU A 91 4.30 -28.57 -26.33
N SER A 92 4.22 -29.32 -27.42
CA SER A 92 3.79 -28.80 -28.74
C SER A 92 4.54 -27.52 -29.19
N GLY A 93 5.85 -27.44 -28.91
CA GLY A 93 6.67 -26.28 -29.25
C GLY A 93 6.53 -25.07 -28.35
N GLN A 94 5.71 -25.13 -27.27
CA GLN A 94 5.55 -24.08 -26.30
C GLN A 94 6.18 -24.46 -24.96
N ILE A 95 6.83 -23.48 -24.31
CA ILE A 95 7.41 -23.66 -22.98
C ILE A 95 6.33 -23.39 -21.94
N ASN A 96 6.00 -24.43 -21.17
CA ASN A 96 5.01 -24.38 -20.09
C ASN A 96 5.71 -24.51 -18.74
N LYS A 97 5.25 -23.71 -17.75
CA LYS A 97 5.75 -23.78 -16.37
C LYS A 97 5.09 -24.91 -15.62
N VAL A 98 5.88 -25.75 -14.97
CA VAL A 98 5.40 -26.77 -14.03
C VAL A 98 5.35 -26.14 -12.63
N ILE A 99 4.15 -26.10 -12.06
CA ILE A 99 3.89 -25.54 -10.74
C ILE A 99 3.21 -26.64 -9.92
N ILE A 100 3.68 -26.85 -8.69
CA ILE A 100 3.04 -27.75 -7.72
C ILE A 100 2.37 -26.95 -6.59
N GLN A 101 1.24 -27.44 -6.13
CA GLN A 101 0.47 -26.87 -5.02
C GLN A 101 -0.42 -27.97 -4.44
N ALA A 102 -0.80 -27.86 -3.15
CA ALA A 102 -1.82 -28.74 -2.61
C ALA A 102 -3.15 -28.57 -3.36
N ASP A 103 -3.89 -29.66 -3.57
CA ASP A 103 -5.20 -29.58 -4.19
C ASP A 103 -6.19 -28.80 -3.31
N PHE A 104 -7.21 -28.23 -3.92
CA PHE A 104 -8.18 -27.32 -3.30
C PHE A 104 -8.79 -27.84 -1.99
N PRO A 105 -9.20 -29.13 -1.85
CA PRO A 105 -9.74 -29.66 -0.60
C PRO A 105 -8.79 -29.58 0.60
N PHE A 106 -7.47 -29.50 0.37
CA PHE A 106 -6.45 -29.50 1.42
C PHE A 106 -5.93 -28.11 1.80
N ARG A 107 -6.47 -27.04 1.20
CA ARG A 107 -6.10 -25.65 1.46
C ARG A 107 -7.28 -24.68 1.50
N ARG A 108 -8.47 -25.18 1.69
CA ARG A 108 -9.70 -24.38 1.64
C ARG A 108 -9.99 -23.64 2.93
N ASN A 109 -9.66 -24.24 4.07
CA ASN A 109 -9.99 -23.72 5.38
C ASN A 109 -8.71 -23.51 6.23
N ILE A 110 -8.82 -22.66 7.25
CA ILE A 110 -7.74 -22.44 8.23
C ILE A 110 -7.35 -23.74 8.94
N GLU A 111 -8.32 -24.62 9.20
CA GLU A 111 -8.09 -25.94 9.81
C GLU A 111 -7.18 -26.82 8.96
N ASP A 112 -7.17 -26.64 7.64
CA ASP A 112 -6.31 -27.42 6.75
C ASP A 112 -4.83 -27.01 6.92
N VAL A 113 -4.56 -25.75 7.23
CA VAL A 113 -3.20 -25.26 7.56
C VAL A 113 -2.65 -25.94 8.82
N ARG A 114 -3.48 -26.14 9.84
CA ARG A 114 -3.11 -26.82 11.09
C ARG A 114 -2.72 -28.29 10.87
N LYS A 115 -3.32 -28.94 9.88
CA LYS A 115 -3.10 -30.35 9.56
C LYS A 115 -1.89 -30.60 8.66
N LEU A 116 -1.24 -29.56 8.15
CA LEU A 116 -0.05 -29.73 7.32
C LEU A 116 1.06 -30.41 8.10
N TYR A 117 1.84 -31.20 7.40
CA TYR A 117 3.00 -31.90 7.93
C TYR A 117 4.29 -31.24 7.46
N VAL A 118 5.24 -31.12 8.38
CA VAL A 118 6.56 -30.54 8.12
C VAL A 118 7.62 -31.60 8.47
N PRO A 119 8.60 -31.85 7.58
CA PRO A 119 9.66 -32.81 7.87
C PRO A 119 10.63 -32.22 8.91
N SER A 120 10.89 -33.02 9.96
CA SER A 120 11.98 -32.81 10.91
C SER A 120 13.32 -33.17 10.27
N SER A 121 14.43 -32.77 10.91
CA SER A 121 15.79 -33.17 10.50
C SER A 121 16.02 -34.66 10.53
N ASP A 122 15.26 -35.38 11.35
CA ASP A 122 15.32 -36.86 11.47
C ASP A 122 14.43 -37.56 10.41
N GLY A 123 13.78 -36.84 9.53
CA GLY A 123 12.85 -37.35 8.54
C GLY A 123 11.42 -37.66 9.07
N THR A 124 11.17 -37.43 10.36
CA THR A 124 9.84 -37.60 10.96
C THR A 124 8.93 -36.45 10.52
N LEU A 125 7.67 -36.75 10.20
CA LEU A 125 6.68 -35.74 9.84
C LEU A 125 5.97 -35.24 11.10
N VAL A 126 6.06 -33.92 11.36
CA VAL A 126 5.45 -33.23 12.51
C VAL A 126 4.34 -32.32 12.01
N ARG A 127 3.18 -32.36 12.67
CA ARG A 127 2.04 -31.49 12.31
C ARG A 127 2.30 -30.05 12.76
N VAL A 128 1.81 -29.10 11.97
CA VAL A 128 1.95 -27.65 12.26
C VAL A 128 1.32 -27.28 13.60
N ASP A 129 0.16 -27.87 13.95
CA ASP A 129 -0.55 -27.58 15.21
C ASP A 129 0.21 -28.03 16.48
N SER A 130 1.26 -28.86 16.35
CA SER A 130 2.08 -29.29 17.48
C SER A 130 2.99 -28.16 18.01
N PHE A 131 3.39 -27.23 17.15
CA PHE A 131 4.34 -26.16 17.47
C PHE A 131 3.90 -24.74 17.05
N ALA A 132 2.74 -24.61 16.40
CA ALA A 132 2.23 -23.32 15.97
C ALA A 132 0.72 -23.19 16.19
N THR A 133 0.29 -21.97 16.51
CA THR A 133 -1.11 -21.61 16.62
C THR A 133 -1.53 -20.80 15.41
N VAL A 134 -2.57 -21.22 14.71
CA VAL A 134 -3.11 -20.53 13.54
C VAL A 134 -4.24 -19.61 13.98
N LYS A 135 -4.13 -18.32 13.69
CA LYS A 135 -5.13 -17.29 14.03
C LYS A 135 -5.53 -16.52 12.76
N THR A 136 -6.75 -16.00 12.74
CA THR A 136 -7.15 -15.01 11.74
C THR A 136 -6.84 -13.62 12.27
N THR A 137 -6.25 -12.81 11.44
CA THR A 137 -5.99 -11.39 11.71
C THR A 137 -6.39 -10.55 10.50
N VAL A 138 -6.40 -9.24 10.65
CA VAL A 138 -6.59 -8.32 9.54
C VAL A 138 -5.32 -7.48 9.37
N SER A 139 -4.96 -7.24 8.12
CA SER A 139 -3.75 -6.50 7.78
C SER A 139 -3.89 -5.95 6.35
N PRO A 140 -3.13 -4.92 5.97
CA PRO A 140 -3.09 -4.49 4.58
C PRO A 140 -2.47 -5.56 3.70
N LYS A 141 -3.03 -5.73 2.51
CA LYS A 141 -2.49 -6.66 1.51
C LYS A 141 -1.09 -6.24 1.02
N ILE A 142 -0.87 -4.95 0.89
CA ILE A 142 0.38 -4.34 0.44
C ILE A 142 0.66 -3.12 1.32
N ILE A 143 1.87 -3.01 1.80
CA ILE A 143 2.36 -1.83 2.52
C ILE A 143 3.17 -1.00 1.52
N TYR A 144 2.68 0.19 1.21
CA TYR A 144 3.38 1.15 0.38
C TYR A 144 4.20 2.09 1.25
N ARG A 145 5.30 2.57 0.70
CA ARG A 145 6.12 3.62 1.31
C ARG A 145 6.46 4.67 0.28
N TYR A 146 6.29 5.92 0.67
CA TYR A 146 6.70 7.09 -0.11
C TYR A 146 7.69 7.90 0.73
N ASN A 147 8.86 8.20 0.19
CA ASN A 147 9.96 8.85 0.91
C ASN A 147 10.26 8.18 2.27
N GLN A 148 10.27 6.84 2.32
CA GLN A 148 10.49 6.01 3.50
C GLN A 148 9.34 6.00 4.54
N TYR A 149 8.35 6.85 4.43
CA TYR A 149 7.15 6.86 5.29
C TYR A 149 6.08 5.90 4.78
N SER A 150 5.38 5.24 5.71
CA SER A 150 4.18 4.48 5.37
C SER A 150 3.13 5.42 4.80
N ASN A 151 2.51 5.05 3.68
CA ASN A 151 1.61 5.94 2.97
C ASN A 151 0.34 5.24 2.51
N ALA A 152 -0.67 6.08 2.25
CA ALA A 152 -1.89 5.71 1.55
C ALA A 152 -2.13 6.70 0.40
N SER A 153 -2.19 6.17 -0.84
CA SER A 153 -2.45 6.96 -2.03
C SER A 153 -3.92 7.38 -2.09
N ILE A 154 -4.14 8.65 -2.40
CA ILE A 154 -5.45 9.25 -2.59
C ILE A 154 -5.52 9.85 -3.99
N VAL A 155 -6.63 9.59 -4.66
CA VAL A 155 -6.98 10.23 -5.93
C VAL A 155 -8.25 11.04 -5.70
N ALA A 156 -8.22 12.31 -6.09
CA ALA A 156 -9.37 13.21 -6.00
C ALA A 156 -9.61 13.89 -7.36
N SER A 157 -10.81 14.35 -7.55
CA SER A 157 -11.18 15.13 -8.75
C SER A 157 -11.87 16.41 -8.32
N SER A 158 -11.50 17.54 -8.95
CA SER A 158 -12.20 18.81 -8.75
C SER A 158 -13.61 18.74 -9.35
N LYS A 159 -14.53 19.50 -8.77
CA LYS A 159 -15.88 19.65 -9.28
C LYS A 159 -15.88 20.45 -10.59
N THR A 160 -16.86 20.19 -11.44
CA THR A 160 -17.01 20.93 -12.69
C THR A 160 -17.11 22.43 -12.41
N GLY A 161 -16.22 23.22 -13.03
CA GLY A 161 -16.15 24.67 -12.85
C GLY A 161 -15.22 25.13 -11.71
N VAL A 162 -14.64 24.22 -10.95
CA VAL A 162 -13.62 24.53 -9.93
C VAL A 162 -12.23 24.28 -10.52
N SER A 163 -11.31 25.22 -10.36
CA SER A 163 -9.92 25.06 -10.80
C SER A 163 -9.19 24.02 -9.95
N THR A 164 -8.20 23.34 -10.55
CA THR A 164 -7.36 22.38 -9.83
C THR A 164 -6.60 23.06 -8.68
N GLY A 165 -6.13 24.30 -8.87
CA GLY A 165 -5.47 25.08 -7.82
C GLY A 165 -6.38 25.33 -6.61
N THR A 166 -7.64 25.71 -6.83
CA THR A 166 -8.62 25.89 -5.74
C THR A 166 -8.87 24.57 -5.01
N ALA A 167 -9.00 23.48 -5.75
CA ALA A 167 -9.18 22.15 -5.15
C ALA A 167 -7.94 21.72 -4.34
N ILE A 168 -6.72 22.00 -4.79
CA ILE A 168 -5.46 21.75 -4.07
C ILE A 168 -5.43 22.53 -2.75
N ASP A 169 -5.79 23.81 -2.78
CA ASP A 169 -5.81 24.63 -1.56
C ASP A 169 -6.89 24.14 -0.59
N GLY A 170 -8.08 23.78 -1.08
CA GLY A 170 -9.13 23.18 -0.27
C GLY A 170 -8.70 21.87 0.41
N ILE A 171 -8.01 20.98 -0.31
CA ILE A 171 -7.45 19.74 0.25
C ILE A 171 -6.40 20.07 1.34
N ARG A 172 -5.54 21.05 1.10
CA ARG A 172 -4.50 21.47 2.06
C ARG A 172 -5.12 22.02 3.35
N ASP A 173 -6.16 22.84 3.22
CA ASP A 173 -6.88 23.42 4.37
C ASP A 173 -7.59 22.34 5.19
N ILE A 174 -8.22 21.37 4.55
CA ILE A 174 -8.86 20.22 5.22
C ILE A 174 -7.80 19.37 5.92
N ALA A 175 -6.68 19.08 5.27
CA ALA A 175 -5.58 18.34 5.85
C ALA A 175 -5.03 19.01 7.12
N ALA A 176 -4.81 20.33 7.07
CA ALA A 176 -4.31 21.11 8.21
C ALA A 176 -5.28 21.13 9.41
N LYS A 177 -6.60 21.00 9.17
CA LYS A 177 -7.61 21.00 10.23
C LYS A 177 -7.82 19.64 10.89
N ILE A 178 -7.70 18.55 10.13
CA ILE A 178 -8.16 17.21 10.54
C ILE A 178 -7.01 16.27 10.85
N LEU A 179 -5.91 16.37 10.12
CA LEU A 179 -4.79 15.43 10.29
C LEU A 179 -4.02 15.76 11.59
N PRO A 180 -3.75 14.75 12.43
CA PRO A 180 -2.81 14.88 13.53
C PRO A 180 -1.41 15.27 13.04
N LYS A 181 -0.57 15.81 13.91
CA LYS A 181 0.81 16.23 13.59
C LYS A 181 1.71 15.09 13.09
N SER A 182 1.36 13.85 13.39
CA SER A 182 2.03 12.64 12.91
C SER A 182 1.72 12.29 11.45
N TYR A 183 0.86 13.06 10.79
CA TYR A 183 0.49 12.86 9.39
C TYR A 183 0.77 14.12 8.57
N THR A 184 1.14 13.90 7.33
CA THR A 184 1.29 14.97 6.33
C THR A 184 0.81 14.49 4.97
N ILE A 185 0.54 15.43 4.07
CA ILE A 185 0.23 15.12 2.69
C ILE A 185 1.43 15.46 1.80
N ALA A 186 1.68 14.62 0.79
CA ALA A 186 2.63 14.88 -0.29
C ALA A 186 1.91 14.82 -1.62
N TRP A 187 2.15 15.78 -2.48
CA TRP A 187 1.62 15.79 -3.83
C TRP A 187 2.46 14.89 -4.73
N THR A 188 1.80 14.21 -5.69
CA THR A 188 2.46 13.33 -6.65
C THR A 188 1.95 13.56 -8.07
N GLY A 189 2.70 13.06 -9.06
CA GLY A 189 2.32 13.16 -10.46
C GLY A 189 2.13 14.60 -10.95
N LEU A 190 1.08 14.84 -11.72
CA LEU A 190 0.77 16.16 -12.29
C LEU A 190 0.44 17.19 -11.22
N SER A 191 -0.17 16.78 -10.10
CA SER A 191 -0.51 17.68 -8.99
C SER A 191 0.74 18.28 -8.33
N LEU A 192 1.83 17.53 -8.23
CA LEU A 192 3.11 18.05 -7.75
C LEU A 192 3.63 19.14 -8.69
N GLN A 193 3.63 18.88 -10.01
CA GLN A 193 4.08 19.86 -11.00
C GLN A 193 3.24 21.14 -10.96
N GLU A 194 1.93 21.04 -10.76
CA GLU A 194 1.04 22.19 -10.65
C GLU A 194 1.35 23.03 -9.39
N VAL A 195 1.57 22.38 -8.25
CA VAL A 195 1.96 23.04 -6.99
C VAL A 195 3.32 23.75 -7.14
N GLU A 196 4.31 23.12 -7.76
CA GLU A 196 5.63 23.70 -8.01
C GLU A 196 5.56 24.88 -9.00
N ALA A 197 4.79 24.74 -10.08
CA ALA A 197 4.61 25.79 -11.06
C ALA A 197 3.88 27.01 -10.48
N ALA A 198 2.87 26.82 -9.63
CA ALA A 198 2.15 27.91 -8.96
C ALA A 198 3.10 28.75 -8.07
N GLY A 199 4.05 28.12 -7.39
CA GLY A 199 5.07 28.80 -6.58
C GLY A 199 6.01 29.73 -7.41
N LEU A 200 6.31 29.31 -8.64
CA LEU A 200 7.21 30.07 -9.53
C LEU A 200 6.48 31.16 -10.33
N ALA A 201 5.19 31.04 -10.57
CA ALA A 201 4.41 31.96 -11.42
C ALA A 201 4.48 33.40 -10.91
N THR A 202 4.33 33.64 -9.62
CA THR A 202 4.39 34.97 -9.01
C THR A 202 5.75 35.63 -9.22
N PHE A 203 6.84 34.86 -9.06
CA PHE A 203 8.20 35.36 -9.29
C PHE A 203 8.42 35.69 -10.77
N LEU A 204 7.98 34.85 -11.69
CA LEU A 204 8.11 35.07 -13.13
C LEU A 204 7.33 36.30 -13.60
N ILE A 205 6.13 36.54 -13.09
CA ILE A 205 5.32 37.71 -13.39
C ILE A 205 6.03 39.00 -12.89
N ALA A 206 6.54 38.99 -11.66
CA ALA A 206 7.29 40.12 -11.12
C ALA A 206 8.55 40.42 -11.96
N LEU A 207 9.28 39.37 -12.34
CA LEU A 207 10.46 39.50 -13.19
C LEU A 207 10.11 40.05 -14.58
N ALA A 208 9.03 39.57 -15.18
CA ALA A 208 8.54 40.07 -16.49
C ALA A 208 8.18 41.56 -16.43
N LEU A 209 7.50 42.00 -15.36
CA LEU A 209 7.19 43.41 -15.16
C LEU A 209 8.45 44.27 -15.04
N VAL A 210 9.47 43.80 -14.30
CA VAL A 210 10.78 44.49 -14.19
C VAL A 210 11.45 44.57 -15.55
N PHE A 211 11.47 43.48 -16.32
CA PHE A 211 12.03 43.48 -17.67
C PHE A 211 11.30 44.45 -18.61
N CYS A 212 9.96 44.43 -18.57
CA CYS A 212 9.13 45.35 -19.37
C CYS A 212 9.43 46.82 -19.00
N TYR A 213 9.54 47.13 -17.71
CA TYR A 213 9.91 48.47 -17.24
C TYR A 213 11.31 48.91 -17.72
N LEU A 214 12.31 48.03 -17.55
CA LEU A 214 13.68 48.31 -18.00
C LEU A 214 13.76 48.53 -19.50
N PHE A 215 13.00 47.75 -20.27
CA PHE A 215 12.95 47.90 -21.72
C PHE A 215 12.33 49.25 -22.13
N LEU A 216 11.25 49.68 -21.45
CA LEU A 216 10.63 50.98 -21.71
C LEU A 216 11.51 52.17 -21.32
N VAL A 217 12.32 52.00 -20.27
CA VAL A 217 13.27 53.08 -19.83
C VAL A 217 14.51 53.18 -20.74
N ALA A 218 14.87 52.06 -21.39
CA ALA A 218 16.03 52.02 -22.30
C ALA A 218 15.71 52.50 -23.73
N LEU A 219 14.45 52.69 -24.06
CA LEU A 219 13.97 53.16 -25.36
C LEU A 219 13.72 54.67 -25.34
#